data_a793135274c8b3fba27659317dcf4750
#
_entry.id   a793135274c8b3fba27659317dcf4750
#
_cell.length_a   1.000
_cell.length_b   1.000
_cell.length_c   1.000
_cell.angle_alpha   90.00
_cell.angle_beta   90.00
_cell.angle_gamma   90.00
#
_symmetry.space_group_name_H-M   'P 1'
#
loop_
_entity.id
_entity.type
_entity.pdbx_description
1 polymer ?
#
loop_
_entity_poly.entity_id
_entity_poly.type
_entity_poly.pdbx_seq_one_letter_code
_entity_poly.pdbx_strand_id
1 'polypeptide(L)'
;MIVGLIGYDSIRKHLAACGYYTAEIREKYYLRIADAYIDIKEQRGQYWLENIMKDRFAVSMFGQKRLSREGGIEIVVKELCTRMARDGCQVTCYNRSGHHVSGAEYDNKIEYDGIRQKFVPTIERKGLAAVSSSFFAALYSAFGKYDVVHIHAEGPAFFSWLPKMFRKRVVVTIHGIDWQREKWKSGFGSKFIRQGEKNAVKYADEIIVLSKGVQDYFKDTYGRETHFIPNGVNRPETREAGLITEKFGLTKDSYILFLGRLVPEKGIRYLVKAFKNVKTDKKLVISGGSSDTDSFMMELKELAKDDDRIIFIGFVQGQLLDELYSNAYIYTLPSDLEGMPLSLLEAMSYGNCCLVSDISECTEVVENKALIFKKSDVDELREKLQDACDHPEKVMEMKAQATDFICKKYNWDEVVKETMKLYMRK
;
A
#
# COMPACT_ATOMS: atom_id res chain seq x y z
N MET A 1 42.90 7.33 -3.30
CA MET A 1 43.93 6.47 -2.68
C MET A 1 45.19 7.25 -2.26
N ILE A 2 45.64 8.27 -2.96
CA ILE A 2 46.88 9.03 -2.65
C ILE A 2 46.72 10.00 -1.47
N VAL A 3 45.55 10.61 -1.25
CA VAL A 3 45.35 11.60 -0.17
C VAL A 3 45.27 10.94 1.23
N GLY A 4 44.85 9.69 1.32
CA GLY A 4 44.81 8.95 2.59
C GLY A 4 46.16 8.50 3.12
N LEU A 5 47.11 8.25 2.23
CA LEU A 5 48.47 7.83 2.55
C LEU A 5 49.35 8.98 3.10
N ILE A 6 49.12 10.21 2.60
CA ILE A 6 49.89 11.40 3.02
C ILE A 6 49.51 11.81 4.45
N GLY A 7 48.23 11.73 4.82
CA GLY A 7 47.79 12.02 6.19
C GLY A 7 48.32 11.03 7.22
N TYR A 8 48.39 9.75 6.85
CA TYR A 8 48.87 8.66 7.74
C TYR A 8 50.35 8.77 8.09
N ASP A 9 51.21 9.05 7.11
CA ASP A 9 52.66 9.18 7.34
C ASP A 9 53.03 10.42 8.19
N SER A 10 52.24 11.49 8.07
CA SER A 10 52.40 12.69 8.89
C SER A 10 52.02 12.45 10.34
N ILE A 11 50.88 11.79 10.60
CA ILE A 11 50.42 11.41 11.96
C ILE A 11 51.40 10.42 12.61
N ARG A 12 51.88 9.43 11.87
CA ARG A 12 52.86 8.46 12.33
C ARG A 12 54.18 9.11 12.79
N LYS A 13 54.71 10.05 11.99
CA LYS A 13 55.91 10.81 12.32
C LYS A 13 55.73 11.69 13.54
N HIS A 14 54.56 12.28 13.71
CA HIS A 14 54.27 13.13 14.88
C HIS A 14 54.13 12.31 16.17
N LEU A 15 53.46 11.17 16.15
CA LEU A 15 53.33 10.27 17.30
C LEU A 15 54.63 9.58 17.68
N ALA A 16 55.48 9.25 16.72
CA ALA A 16 56.84 8.71 16.95
C ALA A 16 57.77 9.75 17.59
N ALA A 17 57.67 11.02 17.22
CA ALA A 17 58.45 12.12 17.76
C ALA A 17 58.03 12.46 19.20
N CYS A 18 56.82 12.17 19.65
CA CYS A 18 56.30 12.39 20.97
C CYS A 18 56.52 11.24 21.95
N GLY A 19 57.18 10.13 21.55
CA GLY A 19 57.49 8.98 22.42
C GLY A 19 56.30 8.09 22.82
N TYR A 20 55.16 8.31 22.25
CA TYR A 20 53.91 7.57 22.54
C TYR A 20 53.64 6.35 21.65
N TYR A 21 54.67 5.82 20.96
CA TYR A 21 54.51 4.75 20.02
C TYR A 21 54.98 3.40 20.56
N THR A 22 54.12 2.75 21.39
CA THR A 22 54.36 1.34 21.79
C THR A 22 53.62 0.35 20.86
N ALA A 23 54.14 -0.88 20.75
CA ALA A 23 53.52 -1.92 19.87
C ALA A 23 52.05 -2.17 20.21
N GLU A 24 51.68 -2.08 21.50
CA GLU A 24 50.33 -2.34 22.01
C GLU A 24 49.34 -1.20 21.66
N ILE A 25 49.81 0.03 21.67
CA ILE A 25 49.05 1.20 21.23
C ILE A 25 48.85 1.12 19.71
N ARG A 26 49.84 0.64 18.98
CA ARG A 26 49.80 0.45 17.53
C ARG A 26 48.65 -0.48 17.11
N GLU A 27 48.48 -1.64 17.74
CA GLU A 27 47.46 -2.64 17.36
C GLU A 27 46.04 -2.16 17.70
N LYS A 28 45.86 -1.57 18.90
CA LYS A 28 44.57 -1.06 19.36
C LYS A 28 44.07 0.17 18.59
N TYR A 29 44.99 1.05 18.15
CA TYR A 29 44.63 2.20 17.31
C TYR A 29 44.50 1.84 15.84
N TYR A 30 45.26 0.84 15.34
CA TYR A 30 45.10 0.35 13.98
C TYR A 30 43.72 -0.26 13.73
N LEU A 31 43.23 -1.06 14.64
CA LEU A 31 41.89 -1.64 14.55
C LEU A 31 40.81 -0.55 14.61
N ARG A 32 40.90 0.41 15.53
CA ARG A 32 39.93 1.51 15.61
C ARG A 32 39.98 2.48 14.43
N ILE A 33 41.16 2.75 13.87
CA ILE A 33 41.28 3.59 12.68
C ILE A 33 40.82 2.82 11.43
N ALA A 34 41.05 1.52 11.35
CA ALA A 34 40.54 0.68 10.27
C ALA A 34 39.02 0.56 10.31
N ASP A 35 38.44 0.35 11.49
CA ASP A 35 36.99 0.29 11.69
C ASP A 35 36.34 1.66 11.37
N ALA A 36 36.91 2.75 11.88
CA ALA A 36 36.42 4.12 11.57
C ALA A 36 36.62 4.47 10.08
N TYR A 37 37.68 3.98 9.42
CA TYR A 37 37.89 4.21 7.99
C TYR A 37 36.93 3.37 7.12
N ILE A 38 36.61 2.13 7.56
CA ILE A 38 35.59 1.30 6.90
C ILE A 38 34.22 1.95 7.07
N ASP A 39 33.87 2.37 8.29
CA ASP A 39 32.61 3.08 8.57
C ASP A 39 32.46 4.38 7.75
N ILE A 40 33.50 5.21 7.69
CA ILE A 40 33.51 6.43 6.88
C ILE A 40 33.48 6.12 5.38
N LYS A 41 34.10 5.03 4.95
CA LYS A 41 34.08 4.60 3.55
C LYS A 41 32.73 3.99 3.16
N GLU A 42 32.11 3.23 4.05
CA GLU A 42 30.74 2.71 3.84
C GLU A 42 29.71 3.85 3.89
N GLN A 43 29.76 4.73 4.88
CA GLN A 43 28.88 5.90 4.98
C GLN A 43 29.09 6.88 3.81
N ARG A 44 30.35 7.19 3.43
CA ARG A 44 30.63 8.03 2.24
C ARG A 44 30.31 7.30 0.95
N GLY A 45 30.54 6.00 0.86
CA GLY A 45 30.20 5.20 -0.31
C GLY A 45 28.68 5.09 -0.47
N GLN A 46 27.93 4.86 0.61
CA GLN A 46 26.48 4.95 0.61
C GLN A 46 25.98 6.36 0.30
N TYR A 47 26.51 7.39 0.95
CA TYR A 47 26.15 8.78 0.70
C TYR A 47 26.49 9.23 -0.73
N TRP A 48 27.62 8.80 -1.30
CA TRP A 48 27.98 9.08 -2.69
C TRP A 48 27.12 8.32 -3.70
N LEU A 49 26.87 7.04 -3.47
CA LEU A 49 25.96 6.23 -4.26
C LEU A 49 24.52 6.77 -4.18
N GLU A 50 24.07 7.12 -2.99
CA GLU A 50 22.76 7.72 -2.78
C GLU A 50 22.60 9.08 -3.48
N ASN A 51 23.60 9.95 -3.46
CA ASN A 51 23.49 11.28 -4.07
C ASN A 51 23.79 11.31 -5.58
N ILE A 52 24.72 10.50 -6.10
CA ILE A 52 24.99 10.44 -7.56
C ILE A 52 23.91 9.68 -8.31
N MET A 53 23.26 8.70 -7.66
CA MET A 53 22.17 7.93 -8.27
C MET A 53 20.85 8.67 -8.22
N LYS A 54 20.58 9.50 -7.21
CA LYS A 54 19.33 10.25 -7.04
C LYS A 54 19.03 11.18 -8.23
N ASP A 55 19.98 11.95 -8.70
CA ASP A 55 19.75 12.97 -9.74
C ASP A 55 19.56 12.41 -11.16
N ARG A 56 19.68 11.10 -11.38
CA ARG A 56 19.62 10.49 -12.71
C ARG A 56 18.75 9.24 -12.82
N PHE A 57 18.28 8.67 -11.71
CA PHE A 57 17.54 7.40 -11.76
C PHE A 57 16.09 7.63 -12.19
N ALA A 58 15.76 7.12 -13.37
CA ALA A 58 14.47 7.36 -14.01
C ALA A 58 13.55 6.13 -13.88
N VAL A 59 12.40 6.33 -13.27
CA VAL A 59 11.40 5.29 -13.05
C VAL A 59 10.14 5.59 -13.86
N SER A 60 9.67 4.59 -14.60
CA SER A 60 8.35 4.58 -15.21
C SER A 60 7.40 3.75 -14.36
N MET A 61 6.22 4.28 -14.05
CA MET A 61 5.21 3.63 -13.20
C MET A 61 3.86 3.58 -13.90
N PHE A 62 3.20 2.41 -13.96
CA PHE A 62 1.86 2.26 -14.51
C PHE A 62 1.13 1.04 -13.94
N GLY A 63 -0.19 0.99 -14.17
CA GLY A 63 -1.10 -0.05 -13.69
C GLY A 63 -2.27 0.54 -12.91
N GLN A 64 -2.08 1.69 -12.28
CA GLN A 64 -3.14 2.53 -11.71
C GLN A 64 -4.03 3.12 -12.82
N LYS A 65 -5.24 3.56 -12.45
CA LYS A 65 -6.08 4.33 -13.36
C LYS A 65 -5.50 5.71 -13.59
N ARG A 66 -5.25 6.42 -12.49
CA ARG A 66 -4.67 7.75 -12.49
C ARG A 66 -4.00 8.03 -11.14
N LEU A 67 -3.05 8.94 -11.09
CA LEU A 67 -2.51 9.39 -9.81
C LEU A 67 -3.63 10.04 -9.00
N SER A 68 -4.01 9.43 -7.87
CA SER A 68 -5.12 9.85 -7.02
C SER A 68 -5.13 9.09 -5.68
N ARG A 69 -6.19 9.26 -4.91
CA ARG A 69 -6.47 8.47 -3.69
C ARG A 69 -7.78 7.67 -3.78
N GLU A 70 -8.32 7.46 -4.96
CA GLU A 70 -9.63 6.81 -5.14
C GLU A 70 -9.60 5.29 -4.94
N GLY A 71 -8.45 4.65 -5.03
CA GLY A 71 -8.32 3.20 -4.91
C GLY A 71 -7.00 2.80 -4.28
N GLY A 72 -6.91 1.53 -3.86
CA GLY A 72 -5.73 1.02 -3.16
C GLY A 72 -4.46 1.10 -4.00
N ILE A 73 -4.52 0.72 -5.28
CA ILE A 73 -3.35 0.80 -6.18
C ILE A 73 -2.93 2.25 -6.40
N GLU A 74 -3.90 3.15 -6.56
CA GLU A 74 -3.70 4.58 -6.74
C GLU A 74 -2.97 5.19 -5.53
N ILE A 75 -3.38 4.82 -4.31
CA ILE A 75 -2.72 5.24 -3.06
C ILE A 75 -1.28 4.73 -3.02
N VAL A 76 -1.06 3.44 -3.27
CA VAL A 76 0.29 2.84 -3.27
C VAL A 76 1.21 3.52 -4.27
N VAL A 77 0.75 3.71 -5.52
CA VAL A 77 1.53 4.39 -6.56
C VAL A 77 1.86 5.83 -6.16
N LYS A 78 0.88 6.57 -5.63
CA LYS A 78 1.10 7.93 -5.15
C LYS A 78 2.16 7.98 -4.05
N GLU A 79 2.01 7.17 -3.01
CA GLU A 79 2.91 7.15 -1.86
C GLU A 79 4.35 6.75 -2.25
N LEU A 80 4.51 5.76 -3.12
CA LEU A 80 5.81 5.37 -3.66
C LEU A 80 6.44 6.49 -4.49
N CYS A 81 5.67 7.01 -5.46
CA CYS A 81 6.19 8.01 -6.41
C CYS A 81 6.55 9.33 -5.75
N THR A 82 5.73 9.83 -4.81
CA THR A 82 5.99 11.07 -4.08
C THR A 82 7.29 10.98 -3.28
N ARG A 83 7.52 9.84 -2.59
CA ARG A 83 8.75 9.64 -1.82
C ARG A 83 9.96 9.46 -2.72
N MET A 84 9.86 8.68 -3.78
CA MET A 84 10.95 8.52 -4.75
C MET A 84 11.33 9.86 -5.41
N ALA A 85 10.33 10.69 -5.76
CA ALA A 85 10.57 12.03 -6.32
C ALA A 85 11.23 12.96 -5.29
N ARG A 86 10.76 12.96 -4.04
CA ARG A 86 11.38 13.68 -2.92
C ARG A 86 12.84 13.27 -2.72
N ASP A 87 13.13 11.97 -2.93
CA ASP A 87 14.47 11.40 -2.81
C ASP A 87 15.32 11.60 -4.08
N GLY A 88 14.86 12.40 -5.08
CA GLY A 88 15.61 12.81 -6.26
C GLY A 88 15.45 11.91 -7.48
N CYS A 89 14.61 10.87 -7.45
CA CYS A 89 14.33 10.06 -8.63
C CYS A 89 13.45 10.82 -9.65
N GLN A 90 13.73 10.62 -10.94
CA GLN A 90 12.86 11.12 -12.02
C GLN A 90 11.68 10.16 -12.24
N VAL A 91 10.58 10.40 -11.58
CA VAL A 91 9.41 9.51 -11.64
C VAL A 91 8.42 9.98 -12.71
N THR A 92 8.01 9.06 -13.59
CA THR A 92 6.94 9.28 -14.56
C THR A 92 5.81 8.29 -14.33
N CYS A 93 4.60 8.78 -14.03
CA CYS A 93 3.38 7.99 -13.95
C CYS A 93 2.60 8.07 -15.26
N TYR A 94 2.25 6.90 -15.83
CA TYR A 94 1.36 6.81 -16.97
C TYR A 94 -0.08 6.59 -16.50
N ASN A 95 -0.93 7.56 -16.78
CA ASN A 95 -2.34 7.61 -16.37
C ASN A 95 -3.26 7.36 -17.56
N ARG A 96 -4.46 6.85 -17.31
CA ARG A 96 -5.52 6.74 -18.32
C ARG A 96 -5.98 8.13 -18.75
N SER A 97 -6.12 8.37 -20.06
CA SER A 97 -6.85 9.54 -20.56
C SER A 97 -8.35 9.36 -20.31
N GLY A 98 -9.08 10.47 -20.16
CA GLY A 98 -10.53 10.46 -19.97
C GLY A 98 -11.02 10.08 -18.57
N HIS A 99 -10.23 9.40 -17.75
CA HIS A 99 -10.59 9.09 -16.37
C HIS A 99 -10.39 10.33 -15.49
N HIS A 100 -11.49 10.91 -15.01
CA HIS A 100 -11.48 12.01 -14.07
C HIS A 100 -11.52 11.50 -12.64
N VAL A 101 -10.81 12.17 -11.74
CA VAL A 101 -10.76 11.86 -10.32
C VAL A 101 -11.44 12.97 -9.52
N SER A 102 -11.89 12.64 -8.32
CA SER A 102 -12.45 13.64 -7.42
C SER A 102 -11.36 14.58 -6.93
N GLY A 103 -11.59 15.87 -7.14
CA GLY A 103 -10.63 16.93 -6.80
C GLY A 103 -9.76 17.37 -7.97
N ALA A 104 -9.66 18.67 -8.19
CA ALA A 104 -8.89 19.27 -9.28
C ALA A 104 -7.37 19.17 -9.11
N GLU A 105 -6.89 18.73 -7.95
CA GLU A 105 -5.47 18.69 -7.63
C GLU A 105 -4.65 17.73 -8.52
N TYR A 106 -5.29 16.69 -9.05
CA TYR A 106 -4.66 15.71 -9.93
C TYR A 106 -5.01 15.89 -11.41
N ASP A 107 -6.16 16.51 -11.69
CA ASP A 107 -6.65 16.64 -13.06
C ASP A 107 -5.87 17.69 -13.85
N ASN A 108 -5.51 17.32 -15.09
CA ASN A 108 -4.80 18.16 -16.05
C ASN A 108 -3.42 18.67 -15.62
N LYS A 109 -2.87 18.23 -14.49
CA LYS A 109 -1.50 18.56 -14.10
C LYS A 109 -0.51 17.68 -14.83
N ILE A 110 0.50 18.28 -15.45
CA ILE A 110 1.64 17.58 -16.05
C ILE A 110 2.60 17.09 -14.97
N GLU A 111 2.64 17.80 -13.85
CA GLU A 111 3.47 17.50 -12.69
C GLU A 111 2.69 17.63 -11.39
N TYR A 112 2.92 16.71 -10.46
CA TYR A 112 2.37 16.71 -9.12
C TYR A 112 3.40 16.17 -8.15
N ASP A 113 3.79 16.95 -7.13
CA ASP A 113 4.81 16.59 -6.11
C ASP A 113 6.11 16.01 -6.71
N GLY A 114 6.63 16.63 -7.78
CA GLY A 114 7.82 16.16 -8.49
C GLY A 114 7.61 14.93 -9.39
N ILE A 115 6.39 14.43 -9.48
CA ILE A 115 6.02 13.29 -10.33
C ILE A 115 5.53 13.81 -11.67
N ARG A 116 6.18 13.43 -12.76
CA ARG A 116 5.70 13.71 -14.11
C ARG A 116 4.51 12.82 -14.44
N GLN A 117 3.38 13.42 -14.80
CA GLN A 117 2.19 12.71 -15.26
C GLN A 117 2.13 12.69 -16.79
N LYS A 118 1.91 11.51 -17.38
CA LYS A 118 1.66 11.33 -18.80
C LYS A 118 0.37 10.56 -19.02
N PHE A 119 -0.49 11.07 -19.89
CA PHE A 119 -1.75 10.43 -20.22
C PHE A 119 -1.58 9.56 -21.46
N VAL A 120 -2.07 8.31 -21.37
CA VAL A 120 -1.99 7.35 -22.46
C VAL A 120 -3.35 7.17 -23.12
N PRO A 121 -3.41 6.90 -24.44
CA PRO A 121 -4.66 6.60 -25.13
C PRO A 121 -5.43 5.48 -24.42
N THR A 122 -6.71 5.73 -24.15
CA THR A 122 -7.57 4.81 -23.40
C THR A 122 -8.90 4.65 -24.12
N ILE A 123 -9.28 3.40 -24.40
CA ILE A 123 -10.59 3.08 -24.98
C ILE A 123 -11.59 2.94 -23.82
N GLU A 124 -12.44 3.92 -23.62
CA GLU A 124 -13.39 3.98 -22.51
C GLU A 124 -14.57 3.03 -22.68
N ARG A 125 -14.25 1.71 -22.69
CA ARG A 125 -15.24 0.63 -22.66
C ARG A 125 -14.88 -0.35 -21.56
N LYS A 126 -15.89 -0.96 -20.93
CA LYS A 126 -15.72 -1.95 -19.85
C LYS A 126 -14.71 -3.03 -20.28
N GLY A 127 -13.65 -3.21 -19.49
CA GLY A 127 -12.55 -4.14 -19.76
C GLY A 127 -11.47 -3.62 -20.71
N LEU A 128 -11.81 -2.84 -21.75
CA LEU A 128 -10.83 -2.33 -22.72
C LEU A 128 -10.01 -1.15 -22.20
N ALA A 129 -10.54 -0.36 -21.28
CA ALA A 129 -9.82 0.78 -20.73
C ALA A 129 -8.53 0.36 -20.00
N ALA A 130 -8.58 -0.73 -19.22
CA ALA A 130 -7.39 -1.27 -18.57
C ALA A 130 -6.38 -1.85 -19.56
N VAL A 131 -6.86 -2.57 -20.58
CA VAL A 131 -6.01 -3.22 -21.60
C VAL A 131 -5.30 -2.18 -22.45
N SER A 132 -6.06 -1.24 -23.06
CA SER A 132 -5.49 -0.22 -23.94
C SER A 132 -4.52 0.71 -23.22
N SER A 133 -4.89 1.21 -22.03
CA SER A 133 -3.99 2.09 -21.26
C SER A 133 -2.70 1.36 -20.86
N SER A 134 -2.78 0.10 -20.44
CA SER A 134 -1.59 -0.68 -20.07
C SER A 134 -0.68 -0.98 -21.26
N PHE A 135 -1.27 -1.25 -22.44
CA PHE A 135 -0.50 -1.44 -23.67
C PHE A 135 0.30 -0.19 -24.04
N PHE A 136 -0.37 0.97 -24.12
CA PHE A 136 0.31 2.22 -24.48
C PHE A 136 1.32 2.66 -23.39
N ALA A 137 1.02 2.45 -22.12
CA ALA A 137 1.97 2.73 -21.04
C ALA A 137 3.22 1.85 -21.15
N ALA A 138 3.06 0.55 -21.40
CA ALA A 138 4.17 -0.37 -21.63
C ALA A 138 5.00 0.02 -22.87
N LEU A 139 4.33 0.41 -23.96
CA LEU A 139 4.98 0.86 -25.19
C LEU A 139 5.82 2.12 -24.95
N TYR A 140 5.24 3.15 -24.32
CA TYR A 140 5.96 4.40 -24.03
C TYR A 140 7.07 4.19 -23.00
N SER A 141 6.89 3.28 -22.06
CA SER A 141 7.93 2.89 -21.11
C SER A 141 9.09 2.15 -21.79
N ALA A 142 8.80 1.30 -22.78
CA ALA A 142 9.82 0.56 -23.53
C ALA A 142 10.75 1.49 -24.32
N PHE A 143 10.20 2.51 -24.98
CA PHE A 143 10.97 3.48 -25.77
C PHE A 143 11.49 4.67 -24.96
N GLY A 144 10.98 4.88 -23.75
CA GLY A 144 11.42 5.98 -22.88
C GLY A 144 12.82 5.75 -22.30
N LYS A 145 13.42 6.84 -21.82
CA LYS A 145 14.71 6.80 -21.11
C LYS A 145 14.47 6.51 -19.63
N TYR A 146 14.15 5.25 -19.31
CA TYR A 146 13.91 4.78 -17.95
C TYR A 146 14.91 3.69 -17.60
N ASP A 147 15.39 3.70 -16.37
CA ASP A 147 16.23 2.64 -15.81
C ASP A 147 15.36 1.46 -15.37
N VAL A 148 14.19 1.76 -14.79
CA VAL A 148 13.22 0.78 -14.31
C VAL A 148 11.82 1.09 -14.83
N VAL A 149 11.10 0.02 -15.16
CA VAL A 149 9.66 0.04 -15.45
C VAL A 149 8.96 -0.78 -14.36
N HIS A 150 8.22 -0.08 -13.50
CA HIS A 150 7.45 -0.72 -12.44
C HIS A 150 5.98 -0.80 -12.81
N ILE A 151 5.45 -2.01 -12.83
CA ILE A 151 4.09 -2.34 -13.25
C ILE A 151 3.29 -2.79 -12.04
N HIS A 152 2.10 -2.22 -11.84
CA HIS A 152 1.21 -2.57 -10.76
C HIS A 152 0.04 -3.41 -11.25
N ALA A 153 -0.23 -4.53 -10.57
CA ALA A 153 -1.26 -5.52 -10.78
C ALA A 153 -1.03 -6.50 -11.96
N GLU A 154 -1.69 -7.65 -11.87
CA GLU A 154 -1.58 -8.76 -12.83
C GLU A 154 -2.05 -8.39 -14.23
N GLY A 155 -3.17 -7.67 -14.36
CA GLY A 155 -3.71 -7.27 -15.65
C GLY A 155 -2.72 -6.45 -16.48
N PRO A 156 -2.20 -5.32 -15.99
CA PRO A 156 -1.14 -4.54 -16.64
C PRO A 156 0.15 -5.34 -16.91
N ALA A 157 0.51 -6.28 -16.03
CA ALA A 157 1.67 -7.14 -16.19
C ALA A 157 1.59 -8.07 -17.43
N PHE A 158 0.41 -8.20 -18.06
CA PHE A 158 0.28 -8.87 -19.35
C PHE A 158 1.29 -8.31 -20.38
N PHE A 159 1.59 -7.02 -20.33
CA PHE A 159 2.50 -6.33 -21.25
C PHE A 159 3.94 -6.22 -20.73
N SER A 160 4.32 -6.91 -19.66
CA SER A 160 5.69 -6.87 -19.08
C SER A 160 6.79 -7.28 -20.05
N TRP A 161 6.46 -8.14 -21.02
CA TRP A 161 7.37 -8.57 -22.09
C TRP A 161 7.85 -7.41 -22.98
N LEU A 162 7.03 -6.36 -23.16
CA LEU A 162 7.33 -5.28 -24.09
C LEU A 162 8.53 -4.42 -23.60
N PRO A 163 8.54 -3.83 -22.41
CA PRO A 163 9.74 -3.15 -21.91
C PRO A 163 10.95 -4.09 -21.77
N LYS A 164 10.70 -5.38 -21.46
CA LYS A 164 11.78 -6.38 -21.37
C LYS A 164 12.48 -6.61 -22.70
N MET A 165 11.75 -6.62 -23.83
CA MET A 165 12.35 -6.70 -25.17
C MET A 165 13.31 -5.54 -25.46
N PHE A 166 13.08 -4.37 -24.86
CA PHE A 166 13.95 -3.20 -24.96
C PHE A 166 14.98 -3.10 -23.85
N ARG A 167 15.26 -4.25 -23.20
CA ARG A 167 16.28 -4.40 -22.14
C ARG A 167 16.04 -3.51 -20.91
N LYS A 168 14.79 -3.10 -20.67
CA LYS A 168 14.45 -2.39 -19.44
C LYS A 168 14.44 -3.36 -18.26
N ARG A 169 14.84 -2.87 -17.08
CA ARG A 169 14.57 -3.60 -15.85
C ARG A 169 13.08 -3.48 -15.53
N VAL A 170 12.44 -4.63 -15.33
CA VAL A 170 10.98 -4.72 -15.10
C VAL A 170 10.73 -5.23 -13.70
N VAL A 171 10.02 -4.43 -12.90
CA VAL A 171 9.52 -4.82 -11.57
C VAL A 171 8.00 -4.87 -11.63
N VAL A 172 7.41 -5.89 -11.01
CA VAL A 172 5.94 -6.04 -10.96
C VAL A 172 5.50 -6.14 -9.51
N THR A 173 4.54 -5.31 -9.10
CA THR A 173 3.87 -5.47 -7.79
C THR A 173 2.51 -6.13 -7.99
N ILE A 174 2.30 -7.27 -7.33
CA ILE A 174 1.04 -8.02 -7.27
C ILE A 174 0.28 -7.58 -6.03
N HIS A 175 -0.89 -6.95 -6.24
CA HIS A 175 -1.73 -6.41 -5.17
C HIS A 175 -2.74 -7.41 -4.58
N GLY A 176 -2.59 -8.66 -4.90
CA GLY A 176 -3.48 -9.76 -4.55
C GLY A 176 -3.78 -10.60 -5.79
N ILE A 177 -4.39 -11.75 -5.61
CA ILE A 177 -4.72 -12.66 -6.71
C ILE A 177 -6.05 -12.22 -7.34
N ASP A 178 -5.98 -11.31 -8.31
CA ASP A 178 -7.16 -10.64 -8.88
C ASP A 178 -8.16 -11.59 -9.55
N TRP A 179 -7.71 -12.67 -10.17
CA TRP A 179 -8.60 -13.63 -10.83
C TRP A 179 -9.46 -14.45 -9.85
N GLN A 180 -9.15 -14.47 -8.54
CA GLN A 180 -9.97 -15.07 -7.49
C GLN A 180 -11.17 -14.20 -7.11
N ARG A 181 -11.14 -12.91 -7.42
CA ARG A 181 -12.24 -11.99 -7.15
C ARG A 181 -13.47 -12.38 -7.97
N GLU A 182 -14.66 -12.23 -7.38
CA GLU A 182 -15.92 -12.65 -7.99
C GLU A 182 -16.11 -12.09 -9.43
N LYS A 183 -15.75 -10.82 -9.62
CA LYS A 183 -15.78 -10.14 -10.91
C LYS A 183 -14.97 -10.84 -12.02
N TRP A 184 -13.92 -11.56 -11.66
CA TRP A 184 -12.93 -12.15 -12.58
C TRP A 184 -12.90 -13.68 -12.55
N LYS A 185 -13.86 -14.36 -11.90
CA LYS A 185 -13.88 -15.83 -11.81
C LYS A 185 -14.02 -16.52 -13.16
N SER A 186 -14.57 -15.84 -14.17
CA SER A 186 -14.80 -16.43 -15.49
C SER A 186 -14.64 -15.43 -16.64
N GLY A 187 -14.58 -15.95 -17.86
CA GLY A 187 -14.58 -15.15 -19.08
C GLY A 187 -13.21 -14.69 -19.54
N PHE A 188 -13.21 -13.78 -20.54
CA PHE A 188 -11.99 -13.28 -21.18
C PHE A 188 -11.09 -12.52 -20.19
N GLY A 189 -11.70 -11.73 -19.28
CA GLY A 189 -10.97 -10.97 -18.27
C GLY A 189 -10.15 -11.85 -17.34
N SER A 190 -10.69 -12.99 -16.90
CA SER A 190 -9.97 -13.95 -16.06
C SER A 190 -8.75 -14.54 -16.80
N LYS A 191 -8.93 -14.92 -18.05
CA LYS A 191 -7.83 -15.44 -18.88
C LYS A 191 -6.74 -14.41 -19.10
N PHE A 192 -7.13 -13.15 -19.33
CA PHE A 192 -6.20 -12.03 -19.50
C PHE A 192 -5.37 -11.77 -18.24
N ILE A 193 -6.00 -11.73 -17.06
CA ILE A 193 -5.33 -11.52 -15.77
C ILE A 193 -4.38 -12.69 -15.48
N ARG A 194 -4.83 -13.93 -15.62
CA ARG A 194 -3.96 -15.11 -15.43
C ARG A 194 -2.78 -15.14 -16.39
N GLN A 195 -2.97 -14.69 -17.64
CA GLN A 195 -1.84 -14.56 -18.55
C GLN A 195 -0.89 -13.44 -18.14
N GLY A 196 -1.41 -12.35 -17.58
CA GLY A 196 -0.59 -11.28 -16.99
C GLY A 196 0.27 -11.77 -15.83
N GLU A 197 -0.29 -12.59 -14.94
CA GLU A 197 0.45 -13.24 -13.87
C GLU A 197 1.60 -14.13 -14.42
N LYS A 198 1.31 -14.99 -15.43
CA LYS A 198 2.34 -15.80 -16.07
C LYS A 198 3.41 -14.95 -16.76
N ASN A 199 3.01 -13.83 -17.36
CA ASN A 199 3.95 -12.90 -17.99
C ASN A 199 4.82 -12.18 -16.95
N ALA A 200 4.27 -11.82 -15.78
CA ALA A 200 5.06 -11.32 -14.67
C ALA A 200 6.13 -12.33 -14.24
N VAL A 201 5.73 -13.59 -14.03
CA VAL A 201 6.67 -14.68 -13.69
C VAL A 201 7.79 -14.83 -14.71
N LYS A 202 7.46 -14.72 -16.01
CA LYS A 202 8.41 -14.97 -17.12
C LYS A 202 9.32 -13.79 -17.41
N TYR A 203 8.82 -12.57 -17.34
CA TYR A 203 9.49 -11.39 -17.89
C TYR A 203 9.90 -10.34 -16.85
N ALA A 204 9.33 -10.36 -15.63
CA ALA A 204 9.79 -9.45 -14.59
C ALA A 204 11.16 -9.89 -14.04
N ASP A 205 12.04 -8.91 -13.81
CA ASP A 205 13.28 -9.14 -13.08
C ASP A 205 12.97 -9.42 -11.62
N GLU A 206 12.10 -8.61 -11.01
CA GLU A 206 11.65 -8.77 -9.64
C GLU A 206 10.12 -8.72 -9.54
N ILE A 207 9.58 -9.50 -8.64
CA ILE A 207 8.15 -9.50 -8.30
C ILE A 207 7.99 -9.14 -6.82
N ILE A 208 7.20 -8.12 -6.55
CA ILE A 208 6.81 -7.70 -5.21
C ILE A 208 5.42 -8.23 -4.92
N VAL A 209 5.23 -8.80 -3.75
CA VAL A 209 3.94 -9.28 -3.22
C VAL A 209 3.66 -8.66 -1.86
N LEU A 210 2.39 -8.50 -1.51
CA LEU A 210 1.94 -7.76 -0.34
C LEU A 210 1.55 -8.64 0.86
N SER A 211 1.49 -9.97 0.68
CA SER A 211 1.24 -10.92 1.76
C SER A 211 2.10 -12.17 1.60
N LYS A 212 2.34 -12.87 2.71
CA LYS A 212 3.07 -14.13 2.69
C LYS A 212 2.30 -15.21 1.93
N GLY A 213 0.98 -15.24 2.07
CA GLY A 213 0.14 -16.18 1.33
C GLY A 213 0.30 -16.06 -0.18
N VAL A 214 0.41 -14.84 -0.73
CA VAL A 214 0.72 -14.63 -2.16
C VAL A 214 2.17 -15.02 -2.49
N GLN A 215 3.12 -14.80 -1.58
CA GLN A 215 4.51 -15.25 -1.77
C GLN A 215 4.59 -16.77 -1.90
N ASP A 216 3.95 -17.49 -1.01
CA ASP A 216 3.89 -18.98 -1.02
C ASP A 216 3.19 -19.47 -2.29
N TYR A 217 2.08 -18.82 -2.70
CA TYR A 217 1.38 -19.15 -3.93
C TYR A 217 2.29 -19.07 -5.17
N PHE A 218 3.09 -18.00 -5.32
CA PHE A 218 4.02 -17.86 -6.46
C PHE A 218 5.13 -18.90 -6.42
N LYS A 219 5.63 -19.23 -5.23
CA LYS A 219 6.63 -20.27 -5.04
C LYS A 219 6.08 -21.65 -5.39
N ASP A 220 4.92 -22.00 -4.86
CA ASP A 220 4.33 -23.34 -5.04
C ASP A 220 3.79 -23.55 -6.46
N THR A 221 3.18 -22.49 -7.07
CA THR A 221 2.57 -22.59 -8.39
C THR A 221 3.57 -22.50 -9.53
N TYR A 222 4.59 -21.65 -9.39
CA TYR A 222 5.51 -21.29 -10.47
C TYR A 222 6.98 -21.56 -10.16
N GLY A 223 7.33 -21.96 -8.95
CA GLY A 223 8.74 -22.05 -8.50
C GLY A 223 9.44 -20.68 -8.50
N ARG A 224 8.66 -19.57 -8.46
CA ARG A 224 9.18 -18.21 -8.57
C ARG A 224 9.32 -17.58 -7.18
N GLU A 225 10.56 -17.26 -6.81
CA GLU A 225 10.80 -16.45 -5.61
C GLU A 225 10.32 -15.00 -5.85
N THR A 226 9.69 -14.43 -4.83
CA THR A 226 9.16 -13.09 -4.84
C THR A 226 9.58 -12.33 -3.58
N HIS A 227 9.44 -11.00 -3.60
CA HIS A 227 9.81 -10.16 -2.47
C HIS A 227 8.56 -9.72 -1.73
N PHE A 228 8.46 -10.08 -0.46
CA PHE A 228 7.42 -9.58 0.42
C PHE A 228 7.77 -8.16 0.85
N ILE A 229 7.10 -7.17 0.26
CA ILE A 229 7.18 -5.75 0.63
C ILE A 229 5.75 -5.28 0.85
N PRO A 230 5.29 -5.15 2.10
CA PRO A 230 3.92 -4.76 2.41
C PRO A 230 3.64 -3.31 2.04
N ASN A 231 2.36 -2.92 2.03
CA ASN A 231 1.99 -1.51 1.97
C ASN A 231 2.38 -0.80 3.26
N GLY A 232 2.61 0.51 3.17
CA GLY A 232 2.82 1.37 4.33
C GLY A 232 1.55 2.09 4.76
N VAL A 233 1.64 2.80 5.86
CA VAL A 233 0.64 3.75 6.33
C VAL A 233 1.32 4.98 6.90
N ASN A 234 0.67 6.14 6.76
CA ASN A 234 1.10 7.38 7.39
C ASN A 234 0.47 7.48 8.79
N ARG A 235 1.16 8.15 9.71
CA ARG A 235 0.52 8.56 10.97
C ARG A 235 -0.35 9.78 10.67
N PRO A 236 -1.68 9.68 10.79
CA PRO A 236 -2.56 10.80 10.49
C PRO A 236 -2.66 11.78 11.66
N GLU A 237 -3.17 12.97 11.36
CA GLU A 237 -3.72 13.86 12.38
C GLU A 237 -5.18 13.47 12.66
N THR A 238 -5.49 13.23 13.92
CA THR A 238 -6.87 12.95 14.34
C THR A 238 -7.71 14.24 14.30
N ARG A 239 -8.99 14.11 13.95
CA ARG A 239 -9.92 15.23 13.87
C ARG A 239 -11.12 15.01 14.77
N GLU A 240 -11.62 16.07 15.36
CA GLU A 240 -12.88 16.03 16.08
C GLU A 240 -14.07 15.93 15.12
N ALA A 241 -15.21 15.44 15.62
CA ALA A 241 -16.43 15.29 14.84
C ALA A 241 -17.05 16.69 14.56
N GLY A 242 -17.00 17.10 13.30
CA GLY A 242 -17.58 18.34 12.80
C GLY A 242 -18.49 18.06 11.61
N LEU A 243 -17.89 17.80 10.44
CA LEU A 243 -18.63 17.50 9.21
C LEU A 243 -19.48 16.24 9.30
N ILE A 244 -19.02 15.22 10.02
CA ILE A 244 -19.80 13.98 10.22
C ILE A 244 -21.02 14.22 11.11
N THR A 245 -20.93 15.17 12.05
CA THR A 245 -22.05 15.57 12.90
C THR A 245 -23.06 16.36 12.09
N GLU A 246 -22.61 17.36 11.35
CA GLU A 246 -23.47 18.21 10.52
C GLU A 246 -24.24 17.39 9.47
N LYS A 247 -23.55 16.48 8.76
CA LYS A 247 -24.14 15.75 7.63
C LYS A 247 -24.94 14.52 8.01
N PHE A 248 -24.52 13.81 9.07
CA PHE A 248 -25.02 12.48 9.39
C PHE A 248 -25.45 12.30 10.85
N GLY A 249 -25.32 13.32 11.69
CA GLY A 249 -25.62 13.25 13.12
C GLY A 249 -24.72 12.24 13.86
N LEU A 250 -23.47 12.09 13.42
CA LEU A 250 -22.49 11.18 14.03
C LEU A 250 -21.60 11.94 15.02
N THR A 251 -21.32 11.32 16.15
CA THR A 251 -20.42 11.84 17.18
C THR A 251 -19.35 10.79 17.52
N LYS A 252 -18.36 11.19 18.31
CA LYS A 252 -17.32 10.26 18.74
C LYS A 252 -17.91 9.03 19.43
N ASP A 253 -17.41 7.87 19.01
CA ASP A 253 -17.78 6.54 19.52
C ASP A 253 -19.28 6.16 19.34
N SER A 254 -20.04 6.92 18.53
CA SER A 254 -21.48 6.66 18.30
C SER A 254 -21.74 5.69 17.16
N TYR A 255 -20.70 5.16 16.48
CA TYR A 255 -20.90 4.29 15.32
C TYR A 255 -19.79 3.26 15.13
N ILE A 256 -20.16 2.17 14.47
CA ILE A 256 -19.31 1.14 13.92
C ILE A 256 -19.11 1.47 12.43
N LEU A 257 -17.86 1.48 11.97
CA LEU A 257 -17.49 1.92 10.62
C LEU A 257 -17.08 0.74 9.74
N PHE A 258 -17.66 0.65 8.56
CA PHE A 258 -17.10 -0.05 7.40
C PHE A 258 -16.71 0.98 6.34
N LEU A 259 -15.50 0.88 5.80
CA LEU A 259 -15.04 1.75 4.72
C LEU A 259 -14.29 0.94 3.68
N GLY A 260 -14.75 0.99 2.43
CA GLY A 260 -14.15 0.26 1.31
C GLY A 260 -15.06 0.20 0.11
N ARG A 261 -14.59 -0.46 -0.96
CA ARG A 261 -15.44 -0.71 -2.13
C ARG A 261 -16.61 -1.60 -1.74
N LEU A 262 -17.80 -1.27 -2.22
CA LEU A 262 -18.98 -2.07 -1.97
C LEU A 262 -19.08 -3.20 -3.01
N VAL A 263 -18.39 -4.31 -2.72
CA VAL A 263 -18.30 -5.51 -3.55
C VAL A 263 -18.50 -6.76 -2.68
N PRO A 264 -19.01 -7.87 -3.26
CA PRO A 264 -19.37 -9.06 -2.48
C PRO A 264 -18.26 -9.61 -1.59
N GLU A 265 -17.03 -9.66 -2.11
CA GLU A 265 -15.86 -10.19 -1.40
C GLU A 265 -15.45 -9.39 -0.16
N LYS A 266 -16.02 -8.20 0.05
CA LYS A 266 -15.83 -7.41 1.27
C LYS A 266 -16.71 -7.82 2.45
N GLY A 267 -17.60 -8.80 2.27
CA GLY A 267 -18.40 -9.39 3.34
C GLY A 267 -19.43 -8.48 3.98
N ILE A 268 -19.82 -7.37 3.34
CA ILE A 268 -20.75 -6.38 3.89
C ILE A 268 -22.11 -6.99 4.19
N ARG A 269 -22.53 -8.01 3.43
CA ARG A 269 -23.74 -8.79 3.72
C ARG A 269 -23.71 -9.41 5.11
N TYR A 270 -22.57 -9.96 5.51
CA TYR A 270 -22.41 -10.58 6.83
C TYR A 270 -22.53 -9.52 7.92
N LEU A 271 -21.89 -8.37 7.72
CA LEU A 271 -21.90 -7.26 8.66
C LEU A 271 -23.32 -6.72 8.88
N VAL A 272 -24.07 -6.48 7.81
CA VAL A 272 -25.47 -6.02 7.90
C VAL A 272 -26.33 -7.05 8.64
N LYS A 273 -26.22 -8.34 8.29
CA LYS A 273 -26.99 -9.41 8.96
C LYS A 273 -26.64 -9.54 10.44
N ALA A 274 -25.36 -9.49 10.77
CA ALA A 274 -24.87 -9.57 12.15
C ALA A 274 -25.37 -8.37 12.96
N PHE A 275 -25.17 -7.15 12.44
CA PHE A 275 -25.50 -5.90 13.14
C PHE A 275 -27.00 -5.75 13.47
N LYS A 276 -27.90 -6.19 12.59
CA LYS A 276 -29.35 -6.16 12.86
C LYS A 276 -29.74 -6.85 14.17
N ASN A 277 -28.96 -7.83 14.62
CA ASN A 277 -29.19 -8.59 15.85
C ASN A 277 -28.31 -8.14 17.02
N VAL A 278 -27.50 -7.07 16.86
CA VAL A 278 -26.71 -6.47 17.95
C VAL A 278 -27.57 -5.48 18.72
N LYS A 279 -27.58 -5.62 20.04
CA LYS A 279 -28.27 -4.69 20.96
C LYS A 279 -27.33 -3.54 21.28
N THR A 280 -27.54 -2.41 20.63
CA THR A 280 -26.70 -1.21 20.80
C THR A 280 -27.45 0.03 20.31
N ASP A 281 -27.13 1.19 20.85
CA ASP A 281 -27.55 2.50 20.38
C ASP A 281 -26.68 3.04 19.24
N LYS A 282 -25.55 2.38 18.96
CA LYS A 282 -24.63 2.80 17.92
C LYS A 282 -25.20 2.58 16.53
N LYS A 283 -24.76 3.42 15.59
CA LYS A 283 -25.08 3.25 14.16
C LYS A 283 -24.07 2.35 13.47
N LEU A 284 -24.47 1.66 12.41
CA LEU A 284 -23.56 1.06 11.44
C LEU A 284 -23.42 2.00 10.25
N VAL A 285 -22.23 2.55 10.06
CA VAL A 285 -21.90 3.44 8.94
C VAL A 285 -21.16 2.65 7.86
N ILE A 286 -21.78 2.58 6.68
CA ILE A 286 -21.21 1.92 5.52
C ILE A 286 -20.81 3.01 4.52
N SER A 287 -19.49 3.18 4.33
CA SER A 287 -18.90 4.15 3.41
C SER A 287 -18.19 3.46 2.25
N GLY A 288 -18.43 3.96 1.05
CA GLY A 288 -17.76 3.50 -0.16
C GLY A 288 -18.61 3.64 -1.42
N GLY A 289 -17.96 3.49 -2.57
CA GLY A 289 -18.62 3.49 -3.87
C GLY A 289 -18.85 2.07 -4.40
N SER A 290 -19.88 1.89 -5.22
CA SER A 290 -20.05 0.69 -6.02
C SER A 290 -19.01 0.70 -7.15
N SER A 291 -18.30 -0.41 -7.37
CA SER A 291 -17.24 -0.41 -8.39
C SER A 291 -17.72 -0.73 -9.80
N ASP A 292 -18.90 -1.34 -10.00
CA ASP A 292 -19.32 -1.81 -11.36
C ASP A 292 -20.82 -2.14 -11.56
N THR A 293 -21.60 -2.28 -10.51
CA THR A 293 -23.05 -2.56 -10.61
C THR A 293 -23.80 -1.99 -9.44
N ASP A 294 -24.86 -1.22 -9.71
CA ASP A 294 -25.78 -0.72 -8.68
C ASP A 294 -26.58 -1.85 -8.01
N SER A 295 -26.57 -3.06 -8.58
CA SER A 295 -27.33 -4.21 -8.07
C SER A 295 -26.89 -4.65 -6.68
N PHE A 296 -25.58 -4.70 -6.40
CA PHE A 296 -25.10 -5.07 -5.06
C PHE A 296 -25.43 -4.00 -4.01
N MET A 297 -25.33 -2.74 -4.38
CA MET A 297 -25.74 -1.65 -3.50
C MET A 297 -27.24 -1.71 -3.21
N MET A 298 -28.08 -1.99 -4.22
CA MET A 298 -29.52 -2.15 -4.02
C MET A 298 -29.83 -3.34 -3.11
N GLU A 299 -29.14 -4.46 -3.29
CA GLU A 299 -29.25 -5.62 -2.41
C GLU A 299 -28.92 -5.29 -0.95
N LEU A 300 -27.80 -4.57 -0.73
CA LEU A 300 -27.40 -4.16 0.63
C LEU A 300 -28.42 -3.22 1.27
N LYS A 301 -28.97 -2.27 0.52
CA LYS A 301 -30.02 -1.35 1.00
C LYS A 301 -31.30 -2.09 1.32
N GLU A 302 -31.70 -3.06 0.48
CA GLU A 302 -32.86 -3.89 0.76
C GLU A 302 -32.68 -4.75 2.02
N LEU A 303 -31.46 -5.30 2.22
CA LEU A 303 -31.12 -6.07 3.43
C LEU A 303 -31.15 -5.21 4.69
N ALA A 304 -30.83 -3.93 4.59
CA ALA A 304 -30.75 -2.99 5.72
C ALA A 304 -32.08 -2.22 5.99
N LYS A 305 -33.09 -2.30 5.12
CA LYS A 305 -34.26 -1.40 5.09
C LYS A 305 -35.04 -1.31 6.39
N ASP A 306 -35.06 -2.38 7.19
CA ASP A 306 -35.83 -2.47 8.42
C ASP A 306 -35.03 -2.07 9.68
N ASP A 307 -33.85 -1.48 9.54
CA ASP A 307 -33.00 -1.03 10.65
C ASP A 307 -32.40 0.36 10.36
N ASP A 308 -33.03 1.40 10.90
CA ASP A 308 -32.66 2.79 10.71
C ASP A 308 -31.27 3.15 11.30
N ARG A 309 -30.68 2.24 12.08
CA ARG A 309 -29.30 2.41 12.57
C ARG A 309 -28.25 2.18 11.49
N ILE A 310 -28.61 1.55 10.34
CA ILE A 310 -27.69 1.24 9.26
C ILE A 310 -27.76 2.36 8.21
N ILE A 311 -26.66 3.09 8.04
CA ILE A 311 -26.61 4.22 7.12
C ILE A 311 -25.52 4.05 6.04
N PHE A 312 -25.90 4.36 4.81
CA PHE A 312 -25.00 4.35 3.65
C PHE A 312 -24.66 5.79 3.29
N ILE A 313 -23.41 6.18 3.44
CA ILE A 313 -22.98 7.58 3.26
C ILE A 313 -22.24 7.82 1.93
N GLY A 314 -22.11 6.78 1.10
CA GLY A 314 -21.43 6.87 -0.19
C GLY A 314 -19.90 6.97 -0.08
N PHE A 315 -19.26 7.39 -1.18
CA PHE A 315 -17.83 7.61 -1.22
C PHE A 315 -17.44 8.90 -0.49
N VAL A 316 -16.42 8.83 0.34
CA VAL A 316 -15.91 9.96 1.14
C VAL A 316 -14.41 10.12 0.95
N GLN A 317 -13.91 11.35 1.07
CA GLN A 317 -12.50 11.69 1.00
C GLN A 317 -12.18 12.96 1.80
N GLY A 318 -10.88 13.26 1.95
CA GLY A 318 -10.42 14.46 2.65
C GLY A 318 -10.87 14.51 4.10
N GLN A 319 -11.19 15.69 4.61
CA GLN A 319 -11.54 15.91 6.01
C GLN A 319 -12.69 15.01 6.51
N LEU A 320 -13.70 14.75 5.67
CA LEU A 320 -14.80 13.87 6.04
C LEU A 320 -14.35 12.43 6.31
N LEU A 321 -13.38 11.94 5.52
CA LEU A 321 -12.76 10.63 5.73
C LEU A 321 -11.94 10.61 7.02
N ASP A 322 -11.15 11.67 7.26
CA ASP A 322 -10.32 11.79 8.46
C ASP A 322 -11.20 11.81 9.72
N GLU A 323 -12.31 12.55 9.70
CA GLU A 323 -13.27 12.58 10.82
C GLU A 323 -13.94 11.22 11.05
N LEU A 324 -14.31 10.50 9.98
CA LEU A 324 -14.92 9.17 10.09
C LEU A 324 -13.98 8.15 10.76
N TYR A 325 -12.71 8.13 10.38
CA TYR A 325 -11.74 7.26 11.04
C TYR A 325 -11.45 7.71 12.48
N SER A 326 -11.32 9.02 12.72
CA SER A 326 -10.93 9.56 14.03
C SER A 326 -11.97 9.31 15.13
N ASN A 327 -13.25 9.20 14.75
CA ASN A 327 -14.35 9.19 15.71
C ASN A 327 -15.13 7.86 15.73
N ALA A 328 -14.75 6.86 14.96
CA ALA A 328 -15.41 5.57 14.97
C ALA A 328 -15.18 4.83 16.31
N TYR A 329 -16.20 4.12 16.76
CA TYR A 329 -16.11 3.22 17.93
C TYR A 329 -15.27 1.99 17.59
N ILE A 330 -15.63 1.31 16.52
CA ILE A 330 -14.94 0.15 15.95
C ILE A 330 -14.90 0.30 14.43
N TYR A 331 -13.78 -0.07 13.82
CA TYR A 331 -13.69 -0.30 12.38
C TYR A 331 -13.88 -1.79 12.08
N THR A 332 -14.72 -2.16 11.12
CA THR A 332 -15.01 -3.55 10.79
C THR A 332 -14.63 -3.86 9.35
N LEU A 333 -13.85 -4.94 9.13
CA LEU A 333 -13.46 -5.44 7.82
C LEU A 333 -13.78 -6.94 7.70
N PRO A 334 -15.04 -7.32 7.34
CA PRO A 334 -15.50 -8.71 7.29
C PRO A 334 -15.18 -9.41 5.96
N SER A 335 -14.04 -9.10 5.36
CA SER A 335 -13.70 -9.52 4.00
C SER A 335 -13.45 -11.02 3.87
N ASP A 336 -13.86 -11.58 2.73
CA ASP A 336 -13.56 -12.95 2.34
C ASP A 336 -12.22 -13.06 1.59
N LEU A 337 -11.78 -11.96 0.97
CA LEU A 337 -10.56 -11.90 0.15
C LEU A 337 -9.99 -10.48 0.17
N GLU A 338 -8.70 -10.39 0.45
CA GLU A 338 -7.90 -9.16 0.37
C GLU A 338 -6.56 -9.41 -0.35
N GLY A 339 -5.88 -8.37 -0.75
CA GLY A 339 -4.45 -8.46 -1.08
C GLY A 339 -3.62 -8.01 0.12
N MET A 340 -3.76 -6.73 0.45
CA MET A 340 -3.36 -6.12 1.71
C MET A 340 -4.27 -4.91 1.95
N PRO A 341 -5.13 -4.95 2.96
CA PRO A 341 -6.19 -3.96 3.11
C PRO A 341 -5.69 -2.63 3.65
N LEU A 342 -5.47 -1.64 2.77
CA LEU A 342 -5.06 -0.28 3.15
C LEU A 342 -6.05 0.37 4.14
N SER A 343 -7.34 0.15 3.96
CA SER A 343 -8.35 0.70 4.87
C SER A 343 -8.23 0.18 6.30
N LEU A 344 -7.68 -1.03 6.50
CA LEU A 344 -7.37 -1.57 7.81
C LEU A 344 -6.13 -0.89 8.41
N LEU A 345 -5.08 -0.72 7.60
CA LEU A 345 -3.89 0.03 8.01
C LEU A 345 -4.27 1.46 8.42
N GLU A 346 -5.08 2.14 7.59
CA GLU A 346 -5.60 3.47 7.87
C GLU A 346 -6.43 3.50 9.16
N ALA A 347 -7.41 2.59 9.31
CA ALA A 347 -8.22 2.53 10.51
C ALA A 347 -7.39 2.40 11.79
N MET A 348 -6.41 1.48 11.80
CA MET A 348 -5.51 1.31 12.94
C MET A 348 -4.62 2.53 13.17
N SER A 349 -4.19 3.22 12.11
CA SER A 349 -3.36 4.42 12.23
C SER A 349 -4.09 5.60 12.89
N TYR A 350 -5.41 5.68 12.71
CA TYR A 350 -6.27 6.62 13.44
C TYR A 350 -6.62 6.19 14.87
N GLY A 351 -6.11 5.05 15.33
CA GLY A 351 -6.34 4.54 16.69
C GLY A 351 -7.68 3.79 16.84
N ASN A 352 -8.20 3.20 15.78
CA ASN A 352 -9.41 2.39 15.89
C ASN A 352 -9.12 0.99 16.45
N CYS A 353 -10.01 0.51 17.32
CA CYS A 353 -10.21 -0.91 17.51
C CYS A 353 -10.77 -1.49 16.21
N CYS A 354 -10.17 -2.56 15.71
CA CYS A 354 -10.59 -3.21 14.47
C CYS A 354 -11.20 -4.58 14.77
N LEU A 355 -12.26 -4.95 14.03
CA LEU A 355 -12.84 -6.28 13.99
C LEU A 355 -12.73 -6.83 12.58
N VAL A 356 -11.99 -7.91 12.39
CA VAL A 356 -11.62 -8.42 11.07
C VAL A 356 -11.93 -9.92 10.95
N SER A 357 -12.13 -10.40 9.72
CA SER A 357 -12.19 -11.83 9.44
C SER A 357 -10.80 -12.49 9.59
N ASP A 358 -10.78 -13.80 9.86
CA ASP A 358 -9.57 -14.60 10.10
C ASP A 358 -8.77 -14.97 8.84
N ILE A 359 -8.97 -14.23 7.74
CA ILE A 359 -8.14 -14.40 6.54
C ILE A 359 -6.71 -13.96 6.81
N SER A 360 -5.74 -14.65 6.18
CA SER A 360 -4.31 -14.41 6.39
C SER A 360 -3.90 -12.96 6.17
N GLU A 361 -4.46 -12.30 5.14
CA GLU A 361 -4.17 -10.92 4.79
C GLU A 361 -4.61 -9.91 5.85
N CYS A 362 -5.60 -10.26 6.68
CA CYS A 362 -6.03 -9.45 7.82
C CYS A 362 -5.23 -9.81 9.07
N THR A 363 -5.09 -11.11 9.37
CA THR A 363 -4.42 -11.57 10.59
C THR A 363 -2.93 -11.25 10.61
N GLU A 364 -2.24 -11.30 9.47
CA GLU A 364 -0.84 -10.85 9.32
C GLU A 364 -0.67 -9.35 9.64
N VAL A 365 -1.68 -8.54 9.30
CA VAL A 365 -1.67 -7.09 9.58
C VAL A 365 -1.84 -6.84 11.07
N VAL A 366 -2.89 -7.38 11.67
CA VAL A 366 -3.32 -7.01 13.02
C VAL A 366 -2.62 -7.79 14.12
N GLU A 367 -2.10 -8.99 13.83
CA GLU A 367 -1.56 -9.93 14.82
C GLU A 367 -2.57 -10.14 15.97
N ASN A 368 -2.21 -9.76 17.20
CA ASN A 368 -3.07 -9.83 18.39
C ASN A 368 -3.65 -8.44 18.79
N LYS A 369 -3.66 -7.45 17.89
CA LYS A 369 -4.05 -6.06 18.16
C LYS A 369 -5.43 -5.71 17.60
N ALA A 370 -6.24 -6.72 17.28
CA ALA A 370 -7.61 -6.55 16.81
C ALA A 370 -8.51 -7.71 17.27
N LEU A 371 -9.82 -7.51 17.19
CA LEU A 371 -10.80 -8.56 17.34
C LEU A 371 -10.86 -9.37 16.05
N ILE A 372 -10.92 -10.69 16.17
CA ILE A 372 -10.94 -11.59 15.01
C ILE A 372 -12.19 -12.47 15.11
N PHE A 373 -12.86 -12.69 13.99
CA PHE A 373 -13.97 -13.63 13.85
C PHE A 373 -13.73 -14.52 12.63
N LYS A 374 -14.35 -15.69 12.61
CA LYS A 374 -14.23 -16.66 11.53
C LYS A 374 -14.88 -16.15 10.26
N LYS A 375 -14.15 -16.18 9.17
CA LYS A 375 -14.58 -15.77 7.84
C LYS A 375 -15.97 -16.29 7.49
N SER A 376 -16.83 -15.40 7.00
CA SER A 376 -18.22 -15.67 6.59
C SER A 376 -19.17 -16.12 7.71
N ASP A 377 -18.73 -16.15 8.97
CA ASP A 377 -19.53 -16.54 10.12
C ASP A 377 -20.27 -15.32 10.68
N VAL A 378 -21.57 -15.25 10.37
CA VAL A 378 -22.46 -14.14 10.78
C VAL A 378 -22.72 -14.16 12.28
N ASP A 379 -22.84 -15.34 12.88
CA ASP A 379 -23.15 -15.49 14.29
C ASP A 379 -21.95 -15.10 15.16
N GLU A 380 -20.77 -15.56 14.82
CA GLU A 380 -19.56 -15.15 15.52
C GLU A 380 -19.28 -13.64 15.35
N LEU A 381 -19.49 -13.10 14.14
CA LEU A 381 -19.38 -11.64 13.91
C LEU A 381 -20.34 -10.86 14.80
N ARG A 382 -21.60 -11.33 14.93
CA ARG A 382 -22.59 -10.74 15.83
C ARG A 382 -22.14 -10.81 17.29
N GLU A 383 -21.63 -11.96 17.74
CA GLU A 383 -21.15 -12.15 19.11
C GLU A 383 -19.98 -11.23 19.45
N LYS A 384 -18.99 -11.11 18.54
CA LYS A 384 -17.86 -10.18 18.71
C LYS A 384 -18.30 -8.72 18.76
N LEU A 385 -19.26 -8.32 17.90
CA LEU A 385 -19.83 -6.97 17.93
C LEU A 385 -20.59 -6.71 19.24
N GLN A 386 -21.37 -7.67 19.71
CA GLN A 386 -22.09 -7.54 20.97
C GLN A 386 -21.13 -7.45 22.16
N ASP A 387 -20.15 -8.37 22.25
CA ASP A 387 -19.15 -8.34 23.31
C ASP A 387 -18.40 -7.01 23.35
N ALA A 388 -18.04 -6.46 22.18
CA ALA A 388 -17.38 -5.17 22.10
C ALA A 388 -18.29 -3.99 22.52
N CYS A 389 -19.61 -4.08 22.29
CA CYS A 389 -20.57 -3.08 22.78
C CYS A 389 -20.80 -3.19 24.29
N ASP A 390 -20.79 -4.41 24.82
CA ASP A 390 -21.04 -4.69 26.25
C ASP A 390 -19.76 -4.42 27.12
N HIS A 391 -18.56 -4.47 26.50
CA HIS A 391 -17.27 -4.30 27.18
C HIS A 391 -16.41 -3.20 26.53
N PRO A 392 -16.82 -1.92 26.65
CA PRO A 392 -16.12 -0.81 26.01
C PRO A 392 -14.67 -0.63 26.46
N GLU A 393 -14.31 -1.12 27.66
CA GLU A 393 -12.94 -1.10 28.18
C GLU A 393 -11.98 -1.90 27.29
N LYS A 394 -12.39 -3.05 26.76
CA LYS A 394 -11.59 -3.84 25.82
C LYS A 394 -11.33 -3.09 24.52
N VAL A 395 -12.36 -2.39 24.03
CA VAL A 395 -12.24 -1.56 22.81
C VAL A 395 -11.26 -0.43 23.03
N MET A 396 -11.31 0.25 24.17
CA MET A 396 -10.41 1.36 24.49
C MET A 396 -8.96 0.90 24.67
N GLU A 397 -8.73 -0.28 25.26
CA GLU A 397 -7.39 -0.87 25.37
C GLU A 397 -6.79 -1.14 23.98
N MET A 398 -7.55 -1.68 23.04
CA MET A 398 -7.09 -1.90 21.67
C MET A 398 -6.84 -0.60 20.92
N LYS A 399 -7.71 0.39 21.07
CA LYS A 399 -7.52 1.73 20.51
C LYS A 399 -6.20 2.36 20.93
N ALA A 400 -5.87 2.27 22.22
CA ALA A 400 -4.66 2.87 22.78
C ALA A 400 -3.36 2.33 22.16
N GLN A 401 -3.35 1.11 21.65
CA GLN A 401 -2.17 0.45 21.10
C GLN A 401 -2.08 0.51 19.58
N ALA A 402 -3.21 0.76 18.89
CA ALA A 402 -3.35 0.55 17.45
C ALA A 402 -2.40 1.43 16.63
N THR A 403 -2.37 2.75 16.90
CA THR A 403 -1.60 3.71 16.11
C THR A 403 -0.09 3.43 16.17
N ASP A 404 0.45 3.25 17.36
CA ASP A 404 1.89 3.03 17.52
C ASP A 404 2.33 1.68 16.93
N PHE A 405 1.52 0.65 17.12
CA PHE A 405 1.77 -0.65 16.54
C PHE A 405 1.83 -0.59 15.02
N ILE A 406 0.77 -0.08 14.38
CA ILE A 406 0.63 -0.15 12.92
C ILE A 406 1.60 0.77 12.18
N CYS A 407 1.79 2.01 12.67
CA CYS A 407 2.70 2.99 12.05
C CYS A 407 4.17 2.61 12.21
N LYS A 408 4.53 1.86 13.26
CA LYS A 408 5.87 1.32 13.42
C LYS A 408 6.12 0.13 12.50
N LYS A 409 5.11 -0.76 12.36
CA LYS A 409 5.24 -2.01 11.57
C LYS A 409 5.20 -1.74 10.07
N TYR A 410 4.40 -0.79 9.62
CA TYR A 410 4.12 -0.52 8.21
C TYR A 410 4.46 0.92 7.83
N ASN A 411 5.72 1.20 7.60
CA ASN A 411 6.23 2.52 7.30
C ASN A 411 6.50 2.68 5.79
N TRP A 412 5.94 3.71 5.15
CA TRP A 412 6.14 3.96 3.73
C TRP A 412 7.60 4.22 3.34
N ASP A 413 8.39 4.85 4.20
CA ASP A 413 9.79 5.14 3.88
C ASP A 413 10.61 3.84 3.80
N GLU A 414 10.33 2.85 4.67
CA GLU A 414 10.94 1.51 4.57
C GLU A 414 10.44 0.74 3.33
N VAL A 415 9.16 0.87 2.98
CA VAL A 415 8.60 0.28 1.74
C VAL A 415 9.32 0.82 0.50
N VAL A 416 9.54 2.13 0.43
CA VAL A 416 10.28 2.78 -0.67
C VAL A 416 11.72 2.31 -0.69
N LYS A 417 12.38 2.28 0.46
CA LYS A 417 13.76 1.83 0.59
C LYS A 417 13.97 0.39 0.12
N GLU A 418 13.10 -0.54 0.54
CA GLU A 418 13.17 -1.94 0.08
C GLU A 418 12.86 -2.05 -1.43
N THR A 419 11.88 -1.29 -1.93
CA THR A 419 11.57 -1.24 -3.36
C THR A 419 12.75 -0.71 -4.18
N MET A 420 13.41 0.36 -3.71
CA MET A 420 14.59 0.93 -4.37
C MET A 420 15.78 -0.04 -4.38
N LYS A 421 15.96 -0.86 -3.35
CA LYS A 421 16.98 -1.93 -3.37
C LYS A 421 16.76 -2.90 -4.53
N LEU A 422 15.50 -3.25 -4.82
CA LEU A 422 15.18 -4.13 -5.95
C LEU A 422 15.43 -3.45 -7.30
N TYR A 423 15.20 -2.14 -7.40
CA TYR A 423 15.50 -1.39 -8.63
C TYR A 423 16.99 -1.40 -8.95
N MET A 424 17.84 -1.39 -7.94
CA MET A 424 19.30 -1.29 -8.07
C MET A 424 20.04 -2.63 -8.18
N ARG A 425 19.35 -3.76 -7.99
CA ARG A 425 19.94 -5.09 -8.20
C ARG A 425 20.35 -5.24 -9.67
N LYS A 426 21.58 -5.70 -9.90
CA LYS A 426 22.11 -6.01 -11.24
C LYS A 426 21.85 -7.44 -11.62
#